data_cd25f29a0daeb2a82b1dd30a39960573
#
_entry.id   cd25f29a0daeb2a82b1dd30a39960573
#
_cell.length_a   1.000
_cell.length_b   1.000
_cell.length_c   1.000
_cell.angle_alpha   90.00
_cell.angle_beta   90.00
_cell.angle_gamma   90.00
#
_symmetry.space_group_name_H-M   'P 1'
#
loop_
_entity.id
_entity.type
_entity.pdbx_description
1 polymer ?
#
loop_
_entity_poly.entity_id
_entity_poly.type
_entity_poly.pdbx_seq_one_letter_code
_entity_poly.pdbx_strand_id
1 'polypeptide(L)'
;MNSLYYRATVANNCLNPERNTVVTASKTFTEEFLENGFVIAEGVLDPETVLDPIIHEYHGVLDRLASELYETGKISSKLESLSFDERLIKIYQETGQAYNQYFDFSLPFQDVKEDTPFWAGPAVFNAFTDEKLLDRVEQLIGPEIYSNPVQHVRIKPPEKYLPTNDLGMPVIGATVWHQDHGVVTDEADDTNMITTW
;
A
#
# COMPACT_ATOMS: atom_id res chain seq x y z
N MET A 1 25.37 -13.48 -10.77
CA MET A 1 24.04 -13.83 -11.28
C MET A 1 23.18 -12.58 -11.17
N ASN A 2 22.57 -12.14 -12.29
CA ASN A 2 21.79 -10.89 -12.29
C ASN A 2 20.40 -11.21 -11.73
N SER A 3 20.16 -10.81 -10.49
CA SER A 3 18.81 -10.77 -9.95
C SER A 3 18.04 -9.63 -10.62
N LEU A 4 17.03 -9.95 -11.41
CA LEU A 4 16.17 -8.98 -12.08
C LEU A 4 15.01 -8.64 -11.11
N TYR A 5 14.95 -7.38 -10.69
CA TYR A 5 13.90 -6.87 -9.81
C TYR A 5 12.79 -6.26 -10.64
N TYR A 6 11.55 -6.61 -10.34
CA TYR A 6 10.38 -6.21 -11.09
C TYR A 6 9.33 -5.53 -10.19
N ARG A 7 8.72 -4.48 -10.72
CA ARG A 7 7.69 -3.70 -10.01
C ARG A 7 6.40 -3.73 -10.81
N ALA A 8 5.30 -4.21 -10.23
CA ALA A 8 3.97 -4.06 -10.79
C ALA A 8 3.27 -2.87 -10.15
N THR A 9 2.69 -1.98 -10.95
CA THR A 9 1.95 -0.80 -10.46
C THR A 9 0.53 -0.85 -11.00
N VAL A 10 -0.45 -0.74 -10.10
CA VAL A 10 -1.86 -0.56 -10.47
C VAL A 10 -2.16 0.93 -10.47
N ALA A 11 -2.44 1.52 -11.63
CA ALA A 11 -2.74 2.95 -11.75
C ALA A 11 -4.15 3.17 -12.27
N ASN A 12 -4.88 4.11 -11.66
CA ASN A 12 -6.13 4.63 -12.17
C ASN A 12 -5.87 5.81 -13.14
N ASN A 13 -6.42 5.66 -14.34
CA ASN A 13 -6.52 6.54 -15.50
C ASN A 13 -6.10 8.01 -15.43
N CYS A 14 -5.21 8.40 -16.38
CA CYS A 14 -5.30 9.68 -17.08
C CYS A 14 -5.22 9.42 -18.60
N LEU A 15 -6.31 9.70 -19.31
CA LEU A 15 -6.45 9.57 -20.77
C LEU A 15 -5.69 10.71 -21.49
N ASN A 16 -4.95 10.34 -22.52
CA ASN A 16 -4.53 11.28 -23.57
C ASN A 16 -4.76 10.64 -24.95
N PRO A 17 -5.55 11.26 -25.86
CA PRO A 17 -5.84 10.70 -27.18
C PRO A 17 -4.80 11.19 -28.21
N GLU A 18 -4.60 10.33 -29.21
CA GLU A 18 -3.89 10.48 -30.48
C GLU A 18 -2.42 10.02 -30.56
N ARG A 19 -2.26 8.77 -30.99
CA ARG A 19 -1.11 8.32 -31.79
C ARG A 19 -1.54 7.37 -32.88
N ASN A 20 -1.07 7.67 -34.10
CA ASN A 20 -1.24 6.89 -35.32
C ASN A 20 -0.84 5.41 -35.14
N THR A 21 -1.73 4.54 -35.53
CA THR A 21 -1.63 3.08 -35.45
C THR A 21 -0.67 2.53 -36.52
N VAL A 22 0.52 2.18 -36.09
CA VAL A 22 1.23 1.03 -36.68
C VAL A 22 0.70 -0.17 -35.86
N VAL A 23 0.03 -1.13 -36.51
CA VAL A 23 -0.39 -2.38 -35.88
C VAL A 23 0.87 -3.22 -35.64
N THR A 24 1.58 -2.92 -34.57
CA THR A 24 2.50 -3.86 -33.96
C THR A 24 1.66 -4.82 -33.14
N ALA A 25 1.91 -6.12 -33.24
CA ALA A 25 1.28 -7.10 -32.37
C ALA A 25 1.43 -6.62 -30.91
N SER A 26 0.33 -6.53 -30.16
CA SER A 26 0.40 -6.09 -28.75
C SER A 26 1.24 -7.12 -27.99
N LYS A 27 2.23 -6.63 -27.23
CA LYS A 27 3.04 -7.48 -26.37
C LYS A 27 2.13 -8.16 -25.34
N THR A 28 2.46 -9.37 -24.96
CA THR A 28 1.80 -10.04 -23.84
C THR A 28 2.17 -9.36 -22.53
N PHE A 29 1.36 -9.56 -21.50
CA PHE A 29 1.61 -9.06 -20.14
C PHE A 29 3.01 -9.41 -19.62
N THR A 30 3.42 -10.66 -19.83
CA THR A 30 4.75 -11.17 -19.43
C THR A 30 5.89 -10.54 -20.23
N GLU A 31 5.73 -10.40 -21.55
CA GLU A 31 6.74 -9.75 -22.42
C GLU A 31 6.94 -8.28 -22.03
N GLU A 32 5.87 -7.56 -21.75
CA GLU A 32 5.95 -6.18 -21.29
C GLU A 32 6.70 -6.06 -19.96
N PHE A 33 6.38 -6.95 -19.01
CA PHE A 33 7.04 -7.00 -17.72
C PHE A 33 8.55 -7.30 -17.84
N LEU A 34 8.91 -8.30 -18.62
CA LEU A 34 10.31 -8.69 -18.83
C LEU A 34 11.14 -7.59 -19.52
N GLU A 35 10.54 -6.83 -20.42
CA GLU A 35 11.22 -5.75 -21.13
C GLU A 35 11.39 -4.50 -20.26
N ASN A 36 10.35 -4.11 -19.50
CA ASN A 36 10.31 -2.83 -18.79
C ASN A 36 10.72 -2.96 -17.31
N GLY A 37 10.70 -4.16 -16.75
CA GLY A 37 10.87 -4.39 -15.31
C GLY A 37 9.62 -4.08 -14.50
N PHE A 38 8.52 -3.70 -15.14
CA PHE A 38 7.20 -3.49 -14.55
C PHE A 38 6.12 -3.63 -15.62
N VAL A 39 4.89 -3.88 -15.18
CA VAL A 39 3.69 -3.87 -16.02
C VAL A 39 2.51 -3.31 -15.25
N ILE A 40 1.60 -2.65 -15.94
CA ILE A 40 0.37 -2.12 -15.34
C ILE A 40 -0.78 -3.06 -15.70
N ALA A 41 -1.40 -3.65 -14.70
CA ALA A 41 -2.58 -4.48 -14.83
C ALA A 41 -3.82 -3.69 -14.42
N GLU A 42 -4.64 -3.26 -15.39
CA GLU A 42 -5.86 -2.52 -15.12
C GLU A 42 -7.03 -3.46 -14.76
N GLY A 43 -7.91 -3.01 -13.86
CA GLY A 43 -9.15 -3.70 -13.51
C GLY A 43 -8.96 -5.05 -12.82
N VAL A 44 -7.83 -5.27 -12.15
CA VAL A 44 -7.55 -6.51 -11.41
C VAL A 44 -8.42 -6.57 -10.17
N LEU A 45 -8.31 -5.59 -9.28
CA LEU A 45 -9.11 -5.55 -8.06
C LEU A 45 -10.45 -4.86 -8.35
N ASP A 46 -11.52 -5.56 -8.06
CA ASP A 46 -12.88 -5.05 -8.23
C ASP A 46 -13.20 -4.00 -7.15
N PRO A 47 -13.67 -2.80 -7.54
CA PRO A 47 -13.97 -1.74 -6.58
C PRO A 47 -15.01 -2.14 -5.53
N GLU A 48 -16.13 -2.76 -5.93
CA GLU A 48 -17.25 -3.04 -5.04
C GLU A 48 -16.98 -4.23 -4.10
N THR A 49 -16.30 -5.25 -4.61
CA THR A 49 -16.09 -6.49 -3.86
C THR A 49 -14.77 -6.58 -3.13
N VAL A 50 -13.77 -5.78 -3.51
CA VAL A 50 -12.43 -5.79 -2.89
C VAL A 50 -12.07 -4.45 -2.27
N LEU A 51 -12.17 -3.33 -3.01
CA LEU A 51 -11.67 -2.05 -2.53
C LEU A 51 -12.61 -1.37 -1.53
N ASP A 52 -13.92 -1.34 -1.78
CA ASP A 52 -14.90 -0.74 -0.87
C ASP A 52 -14.94 -1.44 0.50
N PRO A 53 -14.87 -2.78 0.61
CA PRO A 53 -14.70 -3.45 1.90
C PRO A 53 -13.46 -3.01 2.67
N ILE A 54 -12.31 -2.80 2.00
CA ILE A 54 -11.10 -2.30 2.64
C ILE A 54 -11.33 -0.89 3.17
N ILE A 55 -11.89 0.00 2.35
CA ILE A 55 -12.19 1.38 2.76
C ILE A 55 -13.11 1.38 3.98
N HIS A 56 -14.17 0.55 3.96
CA HIS A 56 -15.09 0.42 5.09
C HIS A 56 -14.38 -0.07 6.37
N GLU A 57 -13.52 -1.05 6.23
CA GLU A 57 -12.72 -1.59 7.34
C GLU A 57 -11.80 -0.52 7.95
N TYR A 58 -11.15 0.29 7.12
CA TYR A 58 -10.28 1.38 7.57
C TYR A 58 -11.03 2.56 8.21
N HIS A 59 -12.28 2.80 7.87
CA HIS A 59 -13.13 3.71 8.65
C HIS A 59 -13.24 3.26 10.10
N GLY A 60 -13.44 1.97 10.34
CA GLY A 60 -13.47 1.40 11.70
C GLY A 60 -12.14 1.52 12.44
N VAL A 61 -11.01 1.38 11.74
CA VAL A 61 -9.67 1.61 12.32
C VAL A 61 -9.50 3.06 12.74
N LEU A 62 -9.90 4.00 11.89
CA LEU A 62 -9.84 5.44 12.19
C LEU A 62 -10.77 5.81 13.38
N ASP A 63 -11.94 5.18 13.49
CA ASP A 63 -12.86 5.38 14.61
C ASP A 63 -12.23 4.96 15.93
N ARG A 64 -11.53 3.83 15.98
CA ARG A 64 -10.81 3.37 17.17
C ARG A 64 -9.67 4.33 17.51
N LEU A 65 -8.83 4.68 16.56
CA LEU A 65 -7.74 5.63 16.77
C LEU A 65 -8.25 6.97 17.33
N ALA A 66 -9.29 7.55 16.72
CA ALA A 66 -9.87 8.79 17.18
C ALA A 66 -10.47 8.68 18.59
N SER A 67 -11.07 7.54 18.93
CA SER A 67 -11.60 7.29 20.27
C SER A 67 -10.49 7.23 21.33
N GLU A 68 -9.43 6.47 21.06
CA GLU A 68 -8.26 6.36 21.95
C GLU A 68 -7.57 7.72 22.18
N LEU A 69 -7.42 8.50 21.11
CA LEU A 69 -6.80 9.83 21.20
C LEU A 69 -7.67 10.83 21.95
N TYR A 70 -8.98 10.76 21.76
CA TYR A 70 -9.93 11.60 22.50
C TYR A 70 -9.97 11.25 24.00
N GLU A 71 -10.05 9.97 24.34
CA GLU A 71 -10.06 9.47 25.73
C GLU A 71 -8.77 9.80 26.48
N THR A 72 -7.64 9.86 25.76
CA THR A 72 -6.34 10.26 26.31
C THR A 72 -6.08 11.78 26.24
N GLY A 73 -7.05 12.57 25.77
CA GLY A 73 -6.97 14.04 25.71
C GLY A 73 -5.99 14.57 24.66
N LYS A 74 -5.60 13.74 23.68
CA LYS A 74 -4.68 14.14 22.61
C LYS A 74 -5.36 14.89 21.46
N ILE A 75 -6.66 14.71 21.29
CA ILE A 75 -7.50 15.48 20.35
C ILE A 75 -8.71 16.05 21.07
N SER A 76 -9.24 17.16 20.56
CA SER A 76 -10.33 17.91 21.17
C SER A 76 -11.71 17.29 20.95
N SER A 77 -11.89 16.49 19.92
CA SER A 77 -13.12 15.76 19.59
C SER A 77 -12.82 14.55 18.70
N LYS A 78 -13.77 13.62 18.57
CA LYS A 78 -13.61 12.43 17.69
C LYS A 78 -13.72 12.75 16.18
N LEU A 79 -14.10 13.98 15.82
CA LEU A 79 -14.18 14.49 14.45
C LEU A 79 -15.06 13.62 13.52
N GLU A 80 -16.13 13.03 14.03
CA GLU A 80 -16.98 12.05 13.32
C GLU A 80 -17.74 12.64 12.11
N SER A 81 -17.89 13.97 12.06
CA SER A 81 -18.57 14.66 10.96
C SER A 81 -17.70 14.89 9.73
N LEU A 82 -16.41 14.60 9.81
CA LEU A 82 -15.47 14.78 8.70
C LEU A 82 -15.38 13.51 7.86
N SER A 83 -14.99 13.66 6.58
CA SER A 83 -14.61 12.53 5.73
C SER A 83 -13.37 11.82 6.26
N PHE A 84 -13.09 10.61 5.78
CA PHE A 84 -11.94 9.83 6.25
C PHE A 84 -10.62 10.60 6.13
N ASP A 85 -10.36 11.18 4.97
CA ASP A 85 -9.15 11.91 4.64
C ASP A 85 -9.02 13.22 5.46
N GLU A 86 -10.10 14.01 5.55
CA GLU A 86 -10.12 15.22 6.37
C GLU A 86 -9.91 14.92 7.84
N ARG A 87 -10.55 13.88 8.35
CA ARG A 87 -10.45 13.42 9.73
C ARG A 87 -9.03 12.98 10.07
N LEU A 88 -8.42 12.15 9.21
CA LEU A 88 -7.04 11.67 9.38
C LEU A 88 -6.05 12.83 9.40
N ILE A 89 -6.16 13.75 8.43
CA ILE A 89 -5.32 14.96 8.36
C ILE A 89 -5.48 15.78 9.62
N LYS A 90 -6.71 15.99 10.08
CA LYS A 90 -6.99 16.80 11.28
C LYS A 90 -6.42 16.20 12.55
N ILE A 91 -6.53 14.87 12.71
CA ILE A 91 -5.89 14.14 13.82
C ILE A 91 -4.37 14.35 13.81
N TYR A 92 -3.74 14.19 12.65
CA TYR A 92 -2.29 14.39 12.54
C TYR A 92 -1.88 15.84 12.86
N GLN A 93 -2.67 16.82 12.42
CA GLN A 93 -2.43 18.24 12.73
C GLN A 93 -2.59 18.55 14.22
N GLU A 94 -3.62 18.02 14.88
CA GLU A 94 -3.85 18.28 16.31
C GLU A 94 -2.79 17.62 17.20
N THR A 95 -2.33 16.42 16.81
CA THR A 95 -1.37 15.65 17.61
C THR A 95 0.10 15.93 17.25
N GLY A 96 0.37 16.54 16.08
CA GLY A 96 1.72 16.70 15.56
C GLY A 96 2.40 15.38 15.16
N GLN A 97 1.67 14.27 15.09
CA GLN A 97 2.18 12.93 14.86
C GLN A 97 1.41 12.21 13.76
N ALA A 98 2.06 11.25 13.09
CA ALA A 98 1.43 10.31 12.18
C ALA A 98 1.21 8.97 12.89
N TYR A 99 0.10 8.33 12.59
CA TYR A 99 -0.30 7.05 13.19
C TYR A 99 -0.36 5.94 12.15
N ASN A 100 0.61 5.91 11.22
CA ASN A 100 0.63 4.94 10.11
C ASN A 100 0.53 3.50 10.57
N GLN A 101 1.16 3.17 11.70
CA GLN A 101 1.21 1.81 12.21
C GLN A 101 -0.18 1.24 12.56
N TYR A 102 -1.17 2.09 12.90
CA TYR A 102 -2.55 1.65 13.14
C TYR A 102 -3.23 1.07 11.89
N PHE A 103 -2.79 1.52 10.71
CA PHE A 103 -3.34 1.14 9.42
C PHE A 103 -2.48 0.10 8.69
N ASP A 104 -1.27 -0.14 9.17
CA ASP A 104 -0.34 -1.05 8.52
C ASP A 104 -0.71 -2.51 8.79
N PHE A 105 -0.54 -3.35 7.79
CA PHE A 105 -0.77 -4.79 7.88
C PHE A 105 0.40 -5.53 8.52
N SER A 106 1.55 -4.90 8.60
CA SER A 106 2.79 -5.44 9.15
C SER A 106 3.17 -4.82 10.47
N LEU A 107 3.91 -5.55 11.29
CA LEU A 107 4.62 -4.98 12.44
C LEU A 107 5.81 -4.13 11.96
N PRO A 108 6.22 -3.11 12.73
CA PRO A 108 7.38 -2.31 12.38
C PRO A 108 8.67 -3.15 12.46
N PHE A 109 9.69 -2.68 11.77
CA PHE A 109 10.98 -3.36 11.68
C PHE A 109 11.76 -3.38 13.01
N GLN A 110 11.51 -2.38 13.86
CA GLN A 110 12.22 -2.20 15.14
C GLN A 110 11.24 -1.72 16.21
N ASP A 111 11.65 -1.83 17.46
CA ASP A 111 10.90 -1.36 18.63
C ASP A 111 9.50 -1.98 18.78
N VAL A 112 9.32 -3.22 18.31
CA VAL A 112 8.08 -3.97 18.48
C VAL A 112 7.83 -4.21 19.97
N LYS A 113 6.64 -3.81 20.43
CA LYS A 113 6.13 -4.03 21.79
C LYS A 113 4.91 -4.92 21.75
N GLU A 114 4.50 -5.41 22.90
CA GLU A 114 3.31 -6.25 23.04
C GLU A 114 2.03 -5.56 22.56
N ASP A 115 1.97 -4.25 22.71
CA ASP A 115 0.84 -3.38 22.33
C ASP A 115 1.05 -2.61 21.02
N THR A 116 2.07 -2.96 20.23
CA THR A 116 2.32 -2.32 18.92
C THR A 116 1.10 -2.55 18.02
N PRO A 117 0.42 -1.47 17.57
CA PRO A 117 -0.76 -1.62 16.73
C PRO A 117 -0.40 -2.09 15.32
N PHE A 118 -1.26 -2.88 14.73
CA PHE A 118 -1.30 -3.19 13.30
C PHE A 118 -2.71 -3.63 12.92
N TRP A 119 -3.01 -3.67 11.63
CA TRP A 119 -4.33 -4.06 11.16
C TRP A 119 -4.25 -5.23 10.17
N ALA A 120 -4.67 -6.40 10.61
CA ALA A 120 -4.76 -7.62 9.80
C ALA A 120 -6.24 -8.01 9.61
N GLY A 121 -7.05 -7.09 9.10
CA GLY A 121 -8.48 -7.32 8.92
C GLY A 121 -8.82 -8.20 7.74
N PRO A 122 -10.04 -8.78 7.72
CA PRO A 122 -10.45 -9.73 6.69
C PRO A 122 -10.49 -9.11 5.29
N ALA A 123 -10.86 -7.83 5.14
CA ALA A 123 -10.94 -7.20 3.82
C ALA A 123 -9.55 -6.99 3.21
N VAL A 124 -8.58 -6.53 4.00
CA VAL A 124 -7.18 -6.41 3.56
C VAL A 124 -6.62 -7.80 3.21
N PHE A 125 -6.88 -8.80 4.04
CA PHE A 125 -6.43 -10.16 3.78
C PHE A 125 -7.03 -10.74 2.50
N ASN A 126 -8.33 -10.52 2.25
CA ASN A 126 -9.01 -10.98 1.04
C ASN A 126 -8.39 -10.38 -0.24
N ALA A 127 -7.89 -9.13 -0.19
CA ALA A 127 -7.22 -8.54 -1.33
C ALA A 127 -5.95 -9.29 -1.74
N PHE A 128 -5.21 -9.86 -0.79
CA PHE A 128 -4.01 -10.66 -1.09
C PHE A 128 -4.33 -12.03 -1.70
N THR A 129 -5.54 -12.52 -1.49
CA THR A 129 -6.01 -13.81 -2.00
C THR A 129 -7.03 -13.67 -3.14
N ASP A 130 -7.18 -12.46 -3.69
CA ASP A 130 -8.05 -12.23 -4.84
C ASP A 130 -7.56 -13.03 -6.06
N GLU A 131 -8.45 -13.84 -6.64
CA GLU A 131 -8.10 -14.75 -7.74
C GLU A 131 -7.52 -14.01 -8.95
N LYS A 132 -8.06 -12.83 -9.29
CA LYS A 132 -7.56 -12.06 -10.44
C LYS A 132 -6.16 -11.50 -10.18
N LEU A 133 -5.85 -11.14 -8.92
CA LEU A 133 -4.50 -10.73 -8.53
C LEU A 133 -3.55 -11.91 -8.63
N LEU A 134 -3.91 -13.05 -8.07
CA LEU A 134 -3.09 -14.26 -8.09
C LEU A 134 -2.86 -14.76 -9.53
N ASP A 135 -3.86 -14.72 -10.40
CA ASP A 135 -3.72 -15.05 -11.83
C ASP A 135 -2.67 -14.17 -12.54
N ARG A 136 -2.54 -12.89 -12.16
CA ARG A 136 -1.50 -12.01 -12.70
C ARG A 136 -0.12 -12.33 -12.14
N VAL A 137 -0.05 -12.62 -10.86
CA VAL A 137 1.19 -13.04 -10.20
C VAL A 137 1.70 -14.36 -10.79
N GLU A 138 0.80 -15.35 -10.95
CA GLU A 138 1.12 -16.67 -11.52
C GLU A 138 1.72 -16.58 -12.93
N GLN A 139 1.22 -15.65 -13.76
CA GLN A 139 1.76 -15.42 -15.11
C GLN A 139 3.23 -14.99 -15.11
N LEU A 140 3.72 -14.41 -14.01
CA LEU A 140 5.08 -13.88 -13.89
C LEU A 140 6.03 -14.84 -13.18
N ILE A 141 5.58 -15.47 -12.10
CA ILE A 141 6.44 -16.30 -11.23
C ILE A 141 6.04 -17.78 -11.16
N GLY A 142 4.96 -18.17 -11.80
CA GLY A 142 4.45 -19.54 -11.77
C GLY A 142 3.44 -19.80 -10.65
N PRO A 143 2.88 -21.03 -10.59
CA PRO A 143 1.73 -21.35 -9.74
C PRO A 143 2.06 -21.54 -8.26
N GLU A 144 3.32 -21.64 -7.88
CA GLU A 144 3.74 -21.75 -6.48
C GLU A 144 4.02 -20.36 -5.93
N ILE A 145 3.02 -19.78 -5.27
CA ILE A 145 3.04 -18.40 -4.80
C ILE A 145 3.14 -18.37 -3.27
N TYR A 146 4.17 -17.73 -2.75
CA TYR A 146 4.34 -17.43 -1.32
C TYR A 146 4.13 -15.94 -1.09
N SER A 147 3.28 -15.61 -0.11
CA SER A 147 3.13 -14.24 0.34
C SER A 147 4.26 -13.90 1.33
N ASN A 148 5.08 -12.91 0.98
CA ASN A 148 6.06 -12.38 1.91
C ASN A 148 5.32 -11.74 3.11
N PRO A 149 5.70 -12.01 4.37
CA PRO A 149 5.05 -11.43 5.54
C PRO A 149 5.27 -9.92 5.69
N VAL A 150 6.23 -9.35 4.98
CA VAL A 150 6.47 -7.89 4.96
C VAL A 150 5.56 -7.27 3.90
N GLN A 151 4.37 -6.86 4.34
CA GLN A 151 3.35 -6.24 3.50
C GLN A 151 2.87 -4.96 4.17
N HIS A 152 2.59 -3.92 3.38
CA HIS A 152 2.29 -2.62 3.93
C HIS A 152 1.03 -2.01 3.33
N VAL A 153 0.22 -1.44 4.20
CA VAL A 153 -0.81 -0.47 3.80
C VAL A 153 -0.29 0.93 4.14
N ARG A 154 -0.11 1.74 3.11
CA ARG A 154 0.47 3.08 3.23
C ARG A 154 -0.53 4.15 2.85
N ILE A 155 -1.08 4.82 3.86
CA ILE A 155 -1.95 5.98 3.67
C ILE A 155 -1.09 7.23 3.71
N LYS A 156 -1.00 7.95 2.59
CA LYS A 156 -0.19 9.16 2.44
C LYS A 156 -1.08 10.38 2.13
N PRO A 157 -1.49 11.14 3.14
CA PRO A 157 -2.12 12.44 2.91
C PRO A 157 -1.17 13.40 2.17
N PRO A 158 -1.70 14.42 1.46
CA PRO A 158 -0.85 15.41 0.79
C PRO A 158 0.07 16.12 1.79
N GLU A 159 1.37 16.17 1.49
CA GLU A 159 2.42 16.70 2.39
C GLU A 159 2.11 18.10 2.94
N LYS A 160 1.50 18.97 2.12
CA LYS A 160 1.14 20.34 2.52
C LYS A 160 0.17 20.43 3.71
N TYR A 161 -0.50 19.33 4.06
CA TYR A 161 -1.44 19.26 5.19
C TYR A 161 -0.87 18.54 6.40
N LEU A 162 0.33 17.95 6.25
CA LEU A 162 0.97 17.19 7.33
C LEU A 162 1.73 18.12 8.29
N PRO A 163 1.76 17.80 9.59
CA PRO A 163 2.67 18.46 10.50
C PRO A 163 4.11 18.15 10.10
N THR A 164 5.01 19.05 10.50
CA THR A 164 6.45 18.89 10.30
C THR A 164 7.15 18.49 11.60
N ASN A 165 8.21 17.69 11.47
CA ASN A 165 9.10 17.38 12.57
C ASN A 165 10.03 18.56 12.89
N ASP A 166 10.91 18.42 13.89
CA ASP A 166 11.86 19.45 14.33
C ASP A 166 12.86 19.89 13.22
N LEU A 167 13.02 19.10 12.17
CA LEU A 167 13.84 19.41 11.00
C LEU A 167 13.05 20.11 9.89
N GLY A 168 11.77 20.43 10.12
CA GLY A 168 10.91 21.07 9.13
C GLY A 168 10.43 20.13 8.01
N MET A 169 10.62 18.81 8.16
CA MET A 169 10.14 17.82 7.17
C MET A 169 8.79 17.25 7.59
N PRO A 170 7.90 16.91 6.62
CA PRO A 170 6.63 16.27 6.92
C PRO A 170 6.84 15.00 7.76
N VAL A 171 5.95 14.74 8.72
CA VAL A 171 6.01 13.54 9.58
C VAL A 171 5.83 12.22 8.80
N ILE A 172 5.32 12.30 7.56
CA ILE A 172 5.32 11.22 6.58
C ILE A 172 6.06 11.72 5.34
N GLY A 173 7.22 11.17 5.08
CA GLY A 173 8.02 11.52 3.90
C GLY A 173 7.61 10.77 2.64
N ALA A 174 8.17 11.21 1.51
CA ALA A 174 8.14 10.46 0.26
C ALA A 174 8.92 9.14 0.41
N THR A 175 8.45 8.09 -0.25
CA THR A 175 9.23 6.85 -0.35
C THR A 175 10.43 7.10 -1.25
N VAL A 176 11.63 6.95 -0.71
CA VAL A 176 12.86 7.02 -1.49
C VAL A 176 13.00 5.82 -2.40
N TRP A 177 13.79 5.94 -3.48
CA TRP A 177 14.12 4.81 -4.33
C TRP A 177 14.85 3.73 -3.52
N HIS A 178 14.35 2.51 -3.56
CA HIS A 178 14.89 1.36 -2.81
C HIS A 178 14.62 0.07 -3.57
N GLN A 179 15.18 -1.02 -3.08
CA GLN A 179 14.93 -2.39 -3.52
C GLN A 179 14.22 -3.14 -2.40
N ASP A 180 13.12 -3.82 -2.74
CA ASP A 180 12.35 -4.59 -1.75
C ASP A 180 13.08 -5.88 -1.31
N HIS A 181 14.10 -6.30 -2.07
CA HIS A 181 14.92 -7.46 -1.71
C HIS A 181 15.60 -7.36 -0.33
N GLY A 182 15.85 -6.15 0.14
CA GLY A 182 16.43 -5.94 1.47
C GLY A 182 15.56 -6.39 2.66
N VAL A 183 14.30 -6.79 2.41
CA VAL A 183 13.38 -7.32 3.45
C VAL A 183 13.29 -8.84 3.47
N VAL A 184 14.08 -9.53 2.65
CA VAL A 184 14.16 -11.00 2.61
C VAL A 184 15.54 -11.46 3.03
N THR A 185 15.64 -12.72 3.43
CA THR A 185 16.90 -13.36 3.83
C THR A 185 17.55 -14.07 2.66
N ASP A 186 18.80 -14.48 2.82
CA ASP A 186 19.61 -15.13 1.78
C ASP A 186 18.94 -16.40 1.21
N GLU A 187 18.07 -17.06 1.98
CA GLU A 187 17.30 -18.23 1.54
C GLU A 187 16.32 -17.90 0.40
N ALA A 188 15.98 -16.63 0.23
CA ALA A 188 15.10 -16.17 -0.86
C ALA A 188 15.86 -15.77 -2.14
N ASP A 189 17.19 -15.78 -2.14
CA ASP A 189 18.02 -15.31 -3.26
C ASP A 189 17.79 -16.09 -4.57
N ASP A 190 17.41 -17.36 -4.47
CA ASP A 190 17.10 -18.21 -5.61
C ASP A 190 15.61 -18.17 -6.02
N THR A 191 14.79 -17.32 -5.37
CA THR A 191 13.37 -17.19 -5.68
C THR A 191 13.08 -16.00 -6.58
N ASN A 192 12.02 -16.11 -7.39
CA ASN A 192 11.49 -14.99 -8.14
C ASN A 192 10.56 -14.17 -7.23
N MET A 193 10.96 -12.97 -6.85
CA MET A 193 10.13 -12.08 -6.03
C MET A 193 9.57 -10.94 -6.90
N ILE A 194 8.28 -10.70 -6.78
CA ILE A 194 7.62 -9.53 -7.37
C ILE A 194 6.90 -8.72 -6.29
N THR A 195 6.78 -7.43 -6.50
CA THR A 195 5.99 -6.53 -5.65
C THR A 195 4.77 -6.07 -6.41
N THR A 196 3.59 -6.19 -5.82
CA THR A 196 2.33 -5.63 -6.33
C THR A 196 1.97 -4.36 -5.57
N TRP A 197 1.52 -3.35 -6.32
CA TRP A 197 1.18 -2.02 -5.77
C TRP A 197 -0.23 -1.62 -6.18
#